data_4f5dccbc6db6cf6d86faf97e58e23626
#
_entry.id   4f5dccbc6db6cf6d86faf97e58e23626
#
_cell.length_a   1.000
_cell.length_b   1.000
_cell.length_c   1.000
_cell.angle_alpha   90.00
_cell.angle_beta   90.00
_cell.angle_gamma   90.00
#
_symmetry.space_group_name_H-M   'P 1'
#
loop_
_entity.id
_entity.type
_entity.pdbx_description
1 polymer ?
#
loop_
_entity_poly.entity_id
_entity_poly.type
_entity_poly.pdbx_seq_one_letter_code
_entity_poly.pdbx_strand_id
1 'polypeptide(L)'
;MQFDHYHIRLLEQSDAAAYFELIDTNRPRLEDIFAGLVSQAKNLEEASAFLSGAEERIKAKTYFPFVVVDTTSGRLIGFIDVKNIDWNIPTAELGCFMDTQHAGKGIAKKALLLVIEYLFNTFDFLKLLIRTHESNSAARTLATQCGFGIEGHIRRDYRTTKGELVDLLYYGLSRN
;
A
#
# COMPACT_ATOMS: atom_id res chain seq x y z
N MET A 1 -9.63 -11.90 -0.96
CA MET A 1 -8.52 -12.88 -0.92
C MET A 1 -8.29 -13.31 0.52
N GLN A 2 -7.76 -14.50 0.77
CA GLN A 2 -7.61 -15.02 2.15
C GLN A 2 -6.38 -15.90 2.27
N PHE A 3 -5.70 -15.86 3.41
CA PHE A 3 -4.65 -16.78 3.82
C PHE A 3 -4.62 -16.88 5.36
N ASP A 4 -4.30 -18.05 5.89
CA ASP A 4 -4.36 -18.32 7.33
C ASP A 4 -5.69 -17.79 7.94
N HIS A 5 -5.62 -16.91 8.93
CA HIS A 5 -6.75 -16.20 9.53
C HIS A 5 -6.82 -14.72 9.11
N TYR A 6 -6.25 -14.39 7.95
CA TYR A 6 -6.24 -13.02 7.43
C TYR A 6 -7.09 -12.93 6.15
N HIS A 7 -7.90 -11.87 6.07
CA HIS A 7 -8.70 -11.56 4.91
C HIS A 7 -8.25 -10.26 4.27
N ILE A 8 -8.06 -10.25 2.95
CA ILE A 8 -7.70 -9.06 2.18
C ILE A 8 -8.92 -8.68 1.33
N ARG A 9 -9.40 -7.47 1.50
CA ARG A 9 -10.51 -6.89 0.74
C ARG A 9 -10.27 -5.42 0.46
N LEU A 10 -11.06 -4.86 -0.43
CA LEU A 10 -11.08 -3.41 -0.60
C LEU A 10 -11.56 -2.71 0.68
N LEU A 11 -11.04 -1.52 0.89
CA LEU A 11 -11.46 -0.62 1.96
C LEU A 11 -12.88 -0.11 1.66
N GLU A 12 -13.74 -0.09 2.66
CA GLU A 12 -15.14 0.31 2.57
C GLU A 12 -15.43 1.52 3.46
N GLN A 13 -16.49 2.27 3.17
CA GLN A 13 -16.89 3.43 3.96
C GLN A 13 -17.10 3.10 5.45
N SER A 14 -17.59 1.91 5.75
CA SER A 14 -17.78 1.41 7.13
C SER A 14 -16.48 1.24 7.91
N ASP A 15 -15.33 1.20 7.23
CA ASP A 15 -14.02 1.04 7.86
C ASP A 15 -13.42 2.35 8.41
N ALA A 16 -14.08 3.51 8.25
CA ALA A 16 -13.49 4.82 8.52
C ALA A 16 -12.81 4.91 9.90
N ALA A 17 -13.47 4.43 10.94
CA ALA A 17 -12.92 4.46 12.31
C ALA A 17 -11.73 3.51 12.47
N ALA A 18 -11.83 2.27 11.96
CA ALA A 18 -10.76 1.28 12.04
C ALA A 18 -9.55 1.67 11.17
N TYR A 19 -9.80 2.29 10.02
CA TYR A 19 -8.76 2.82 9.16
C TYR A 19 -8.02 4.00 9.82
N PHE A 20 -8.76 4.94 10.41
CA PHE A 20 -8.16 6.03 11.17
C PHE A 20 -7.29 5.49 12.33
N GLU A 21 -7.81 4.54 13.11
CA GLU A 21 -7.05 3.90 14.20
C GLU A 21 -5.76 3.25 13.69
N LEU A 22 -5.83 2.52 12.57
CA LEU A 22 -4.67 1.88 11.95
C LEU A 22 -3.60 2.91 11.56
N ILE A 23 -3.99 4.03 10.93
CA ILE A 23 -3.07 5.09 10.55
C ILE A 23 -2.51 5.79 11.77
N ASP A 24 -3.36 6.18 12.73
CA ASP A 24 -2.96 6.97 13.90
C ASP A 24 -1.99 6.22 14.81
N THR A 25 -2.25 4.95 15.08
CA THR A 25 -1.36 4.07 15.85
C THR A 25 0.03 3.93 15.20
N ASN A 26 0.09 3.97 13.87
CA ASN A 26 1.34 3.80 13.11
C ASN A 26 1.92 5.12 12.59
N ARG A 27 1.31 6.25 12.89
CA ARG A 27 1.64 7.59 12.37
C ARG A 27 3.12 7.93 12.44
N PRO A 28 3.83 7.80 13.58
CA PRO A 28 5.24 8.20 13.67
C PRO A 28 6.15 7.48 12.66
N ARG A 29 5.78 6.25 12.28
CA ARG A 29 6.52 5.43 11.32
C ARG A 29 6.10 5.71 9.87
N LEU A 30 4.84 6.10 9.65
CA LEU A 30 4.28 6.33 8.33
C LEU A 30 4.56 7.74 7.79
N GLU A 31 4.78 8.72 8.65
CA GLU A 31 4.94 10.13 8.26
C GLU A 31 6.02 10.34 7.19
N ASP A 32 7.16 9.70 7.32
CA ASP A 32 8.28 9.87 6.39
C ASP A 32 8.14 9.01 5.11
N ILE A 33 7.30 7.96 5.13
CA ILE A 33 7.22 6.96 4.05
C ILE A 33 5.90 7.08 3.27
N PHE A 34 4.81 7.38 3.98
CA PHE A 34 3.45 7.48 3.45
C PHE A 34 2.83 8.86 3.74
N ALA A 35 3.58 9.93 3.51
CA ALA A 35 3.16 11.30 3.79
C ALA A 35 1.76 11.64 3.24
N GLY A 36 1.47 11.22 2.01
CA GLY A 36 0.16 11.41 1.38
C GLY A 36 -0.98 10.71 2.12
N LEU A 37 -0.75 9.48 2.57
CA LEU A 37 -1.74 8.69 3.30
C LEU A 37 -2.02 9.31 4.69
N VAL A 38 -0.96 9.63 5.41
CA VAL A 38 -1.05 10.25 6.75
C VAL A 38 -1.74 11.62 6.69
N SER A 39 -1.48 12.40 5.64
CA SER A 39 -2.12 13.71 5.44
C SER A 39 -3.62 13.63 5.19
N GLN A 40 -4.13 12.49 4.73
CA GLN A 40 -5.55 12.24 4.44
C GLN A 40 -6.31 11.57 5.60
N ALA A 41 -5.64 11.34 6.73
CA ALA A 41 -6.22 10.70 7.92
C ALA A 41 -5.70 11.35 9.21
N LYS A 42 -5.72 12.69 9.28
CA LYS A 42 -5.31 13.43 10.49
C LYS A 42 -6.33 13.31 11.62
N ASN A 43 -7.58 13.10 11.26
CA ASN A 43 -8.71 12.88 12.15
C ASN A 43 -9.73 11.95 11.47
N LEU A 44 -10.76 11.56 12.21
CA LEU A 44 -11.79 10.65 11.69
C LEU A 44 -12.59 11.24 10.52
N GLU A 45 -12.83 12.56 10.51
CA GLU A 45 -13.57 13.23 9.44
C GLU A 45 -12.79 13.16 8.12
N GLU A 46 -11.48 13.47 8.15
CA GLU A 46 -10.60 13.36 6.97
C GLU A 46 -10.48 11.90 6.51
N ALA A 47 -10.36 10.94 7.42
CA ALA A 47 -10.36 9.53 7.08
C ALA A 47 -11.66 9.11 6.38
N SER A 48 -12.83 9.53 6.90
CA SER A 48 -14.13 9.26 6.29
C SER A 48 -14.26 9.89 4.91
N ALA A 49 -13.80 11.13 4.74
CA ALA A 49 -13.78 11.81 3.44
C ALA A 49 -12.86 11.11 2.44
N PHE A 50 -11.70 10.63 2.89
CA PHE A 50 -10.80 9.83 2.06
C PHE A 50 -11.46 8.55 1.55
N LEU A 51 -12.20 7.82 2.42
CA LEU A 51 -12.90 6.59 2.03
C LEU A 51 -14.00 6.87 1.00
N SER A 52 -14.78 7.94 1.20
CA SER A 52 -15.79 8.36 0.21
C SER A 52 -15.18 8.64 -1.17
N GLY A 53 -14.08 9.38 -1.21
CA GLY A 53 -13.34 9.61 -2.46
C GLY A 53 -12.67 8.34 -3.01
N ALA A 54 -12.32 7.37 -2.16
CA ALA A 54 -11.76 6.10 -2.59
C ALA A 54 -12.79 5.25 -3.33
N GLU A 55 -14.07 5.23 -2.90
CA GLU A 55 -15.14 4.51 -3.60
C GLU A 55 -15.29 4.97 -5.06
N GLU A 56 -15.26 6.27 -5.30
CA GLU A 56 -15.35 6.82 -6.66
C GLU A 56 -14.16 6.39 -7.51
N ARG A 57 -12.94 6.43 -6.94
CA ARG A 57 -11.72 6.02 -7.62
C ARG A 57 -11.67 4.52 -7.90
N ILE A 58 -12.24 3.68 -7.02
CA ILE A 58 -12.38 2.25 -7.24
C ILE A 58 -13.31 2.00 -8.44
N LYS A 59 -14.48 2.66 -8.48
CA LYS A 59 -15.43 2.58 -9.61
C LYS A 59 -14.80 3.02 -10.92
N ALA A 60 -14.00 4.09 -10.87
CA ALA A 60 -13.25 4.61 -12.03
C ALA A 60 -12.00 3.77 -12.37
N LYS A 61 -11.64 2.77 -11.57
CA LYS A 61 -10.43 1.94 -11.70
C LYS A 61 -9.13 2.75 -11.69
N THR A 62 -9.08 3.83 -10.93
CA THR A 62 -7.89 4.70 -10.80
C THR A 62 -7.14 4.52 -9.48
N TYR A 63 -7.73 3.74 -8.55
CA TYR A 63 -7.15 3.47 -7.24
C TYR A 63 -7.82 2.24 -6.59
N PHE A 64 -7.02 1.36 -5.99
CA PHE A 64 -7.56 0.22 -5.24
C PHE A 64 -6.88 0.14 -3.87
N PRO A 65 -7.51 0.64 -2.80
CA PRO A 65 -7.05 0.49 -1.42
C PRO A 65 -7.51 -0.85 -0.86
N PHE A 66 -6.58 -1.75 -0.59
CA PHE A 66 -6.86 -3.00 0.11
C PHE A 66 -6.49 -2.89 1.58
N VAL A 67 -7.26 -3.53 2.43
CA VAL A 67 -6.96 -3.72 3.84
C VAL A 67 -6.72 -5.20 4.14
N VAL A 68 -5.84 -5.43 5.10
CA VAL A 68 -5.63 -6.76 5.68
C VAL A 68 -6.35 -6.80 7.02
N VAL A 69 -7.31 -7.69 7.14
CA VAL A 69 -8.13 -7.89 8.34
C VAL A 69 -7.68 -9.17 9.04
N ASP A 70 -7.38 -9.07 10.32
CA ASP A 70 -7.25 -10.25 11.19
C ASP A 70 -8.67 -10.71 11.56
N THR A 71 -9.08 -11.84 11.05
CA THR A 71 -10.44 -12.38 11.27
C THR A 71 -10.69 -12.86 12.71
N THR A 72 -9.62 -13.07 13.47
CA THR A 72 -9.72 -13.48 14.89
C THR A 72 -10.11 -12.29 15.77
N SER A 73 -9.53 -11.12 15.51
CA SER A 73 -9.78 -9.89 16.28
C SER A 73 -10.77 -8.94 15.60
N GLY A 74 -11.04 -9.11 14.30
CA GLY A 74 -11.82 -8.17 13.48
C GLY A 74 -11.07 -6.87 13.13
N ARG A 75 -9.80 -6.72 13.52
CA ARG A 75 -9.04 -5.47 13.35
C ARG A 75 -8.41 -5.37 11.97
N LEU A 76 -8.31 -4.14 11.47
CA LEU A 76 -7.45 -3.83 10.34
C LEU A 76 -6.00 -3.84 10.83
N ILE A 77 -5.14 -4.62 10.20
CA ILE A 77 -3.74 -4.80 10.60
C ILE A 77 -2.75 -4.43 9.50
N GLY A 78 -3.22 -4.04 8.34
CA GLY A 78 -2.37 -3.65 7.22
C GLY A 78 -3.15 -2.98 6.10
N PHE A 79 -2.40 -2.32 5.25
CA PHE A 79 -2.92 -1.58 4.11
C PHE A 79 -2.02 -1.79 2.90
N ILE A 80 -2.64 -2.02 1.75
CA ILE A 80 -1.96 -2.14 0.45
C ILE A 80 -2.72 -1.25 -0.51
N ASP A 81 -2.08 -0.24 -1.08
CA ASP A 81 -2.68 0.58 -2.11
C ASP A 81 -2.11 0.29 -3.50
N VAL A 82 -3.00 0.38 -4.48
CA VAL A 82 -2.68 0.32 -5.90
C VAL A 82 -3.02 1.68 -6.48
N LYS A 83 -2.02 2.40 -6.92
CA LYS A 83 -2.11 3.80 -7.34
C LYS A 83 -1.29 4.07 -8.59
N ASN A 84 -1.33 5.29 -9.10
CA ASN A 84 -0.59 5.71 -10.29
C ASN A 84 -0.80 4.73 -11.45
N ILE A 85 -2.08 4.37 -11.66
CA ILE A 85 -2.50 3.39 -12.67
C ILE A 85 -2.47 4.05 -14.04
N ASP A 86 -1.74 3.46 -14.97
CA ASP A 86 -1.77 3.80 -16.41
C ASP A 86 -2.36 2.62 -17.18
N TRP A 87 -3.53 2.80 -17.74
CA TRP A 87 -4.21 1.77 -18.55
C TRP A 87 -3.74 1.72 -20.01
N ASN A 88 -3.00 2.73 -20.49
CA ASN A 88 -2.43 2.70 -21.85
C ASN A 88 -1.22 1.76 -21.92
N ILE A 89 -0.46 1.71 -20.81
CA ILE A 89 0.64 0.76 -20.62
C ILE A 89 0.32 0.02 -19.31
N PRO A 90 -0.57 -0.98 -19.27
CA PRO A 90 -1.17 -1.50 -18.04
C PRO A 90 -0.19 -1.69 -16.88
N THR A 91 0.07 -0.60 -16.16
CA THR A 91 1.03 -0.53 -15.05
C THR A 91 0.38 0.11 -13.82
N ALA A 92 0.86 -0.25 -12.64
CA ALA A 92 0.44 0.36 -11.38
C ALA A 92 1.57 0.38 -10.36
N GLU A 93 1.49 1.30 -9.41
CA GLU A 93 2.39 1.36 -8.25
C GLU A 93 1.70 0.77 -7.03
N LEU A 94 2.43 -0.03 -6.26
CA LEU A 94 2.00 -0.62 -4.99
C LEU A 94 2.67 0.08 -3.81
N GLY A 95 1.87 0.44 -2.82
CA GLY A 95 2.33 0.77 -1.47
C GLY A 95 1.83 -0.29 -0.48
N CYS A 96 2.63 -0.60 0.55
CA CYS A 96 2.25 -1.60 1.54
C CYS A 96 2.82 -1.25 2.91
N PHE A 97 1.98 -1.31 3.95
CA PHE A 97 2.45 -1.35 5.32
C PHE A 97 1.60 -2.28 6.18
N MET A 98 2.19 -2.76 7.27
CA MET A 98 1.50 -3.54 8.30
C MET A 98 1.60 -2.81 9.63
N ASP A 99 0.61 -2.99 10.48
CA ASP A 99 0.67 -2.56 11.88
C ASP A 99 1.93 -3.12 12.57
N THR A 100 2.55 -2.30 13.41
CA THR A 100 3.82 -2.61 14.07
C THR A 100 3.77 -3.93 14.85
N GLN A 101 2.62 -4.23 15.49
CA GLN A 101 2.43 -5.49 16.24
C GLN A 101 2.40 -6.74 15.34
N HIS A 102 2.17 -6.55 14.05
CA HIS A 102 2.08 -7.59 13.02
C HIS A 102 3.28 -7.59 12.07
N ALA A 103 4.23 -6.69 12.25
CA ALA A 103 5.44 -6.61 11.44
C ALA A 103 6.37 -7.81 11.70
N GLY A 104 7.18 -8.20 10.71
CA GLY A 104 8.18 -9.26 10.84
C GLY A 104 7.62 -10.70 10.84
N LYS A 105 6.30 -10.89 10.78
CA LYS A 105 5.64 -12.21 10.83
C LYS A 105 5.37 -12.82 9.43
N GLY A 106 5.88 -12.23 8.36
CA GLY A 106 5.65 -12.71 6.98
C GLY A 106 4.27 -12.37 6.40
N ILE A 107 3.38 -11.74 7.17
CA ILE A 107 2.02 -11.40 6.76
C ILE A 107 2.03 -10.47 5.54
N ALA A 108 2.83 -9.41 5.57
CA ALA A 108 2.96 -8.45 4.46
C ALA A 108 3.32 -9.15 3.14
N LYS A 109 4.27 -10.09 3.18
CA LYS A 109 4.69 -10.86 2.00
C LYS A 109 3.55 -11.69 1.43
N LYS A 110 2.85 -12.47 2.26
CA LYS A 110 1.72 -13.29 1.81
C LYS A 110 0.60 -12.43 1.25
N ALA A 111 0.25 -11.34 1.95
CA ALA A 111 -0.78 -10.41 1.51
C ALA A 111 -0.43 -9.75 0.16
N LEU A 112 0.79 -9.25 0.02
CA LEU A 112 1.24 -8.58 -1.19
C LEU A 112 1.28 -9.54 -2.39
N LEU A 113 1.75 -10.78 -2.21
CA LEU A 113 1.74 -11.80 -3.26
C LEU A 113 0.32 -12.10 -3.75
N LEU A 114 -0.67 -12.21 -2.87
CA LEU A 114 -2.07 -12.43 -3.26
C LEU A 114 -2.65 -11.22 -4.02
N VAL A 115 -2.31 -10.00 -3.61
CA VAL A 115 -2.73 -8.80 -4.33
C VAL A 115 -2.08 -8.73 -5.71
N ILE A 116 -0.78 -9.04 -5.83
CA ILE A 116 -0.06 -9.10 -7.10
C ILE A 116 -0.73 -10.10 -8.05
N GLU A 117 -0.98 -11.31 -7.59
CA GLU A 117 -1.67 -12.36 -8.36
C GLU A 117 -3.07 -11.89 -8.81
N TYR A 118 -3.82 -11.30 -7.90
CA TYR A 118 -5.14 -10.74 -8.20
C TYR A 118 -5.08 -9.65 -9.28
N LEU A 119 -4.12 -8.73 -9.18
CA LEU A 119 -3.96 -7.64 -10.14
C LEU A 119 -3.59 -8.16 -11.54
N PHE A 120 -2.65 -9.09 -11.62
CA PHE A 120 -2.26 -9.69 -12.90
C PHE A 120 -3.40 -10.49 -13.54
N ASN A 121 -4.17 -11.24 -12.77
CA ASN A 121 -5.20 -12.13 -13.29
C ASN A 121 -6.54 -11.43 -13.56
N THR A 122 -6.86 -10.36 -12.83
CA THR A 122 -8.18 -9.69 -12.91
C THR A 122 -8.14 -8.44 -13.79
N PHE A 123 -7.03 -7.71 -13.78
CA PHE A 123 -6.91 -6.43 -14.47
C PHE A 123 -5.91 -6.45 -15.63
N ASP A 124 -5.26 -7.59 -15.88
CA ASP A 124 -4.28 -7.75 -16.96
C ASP A 124 -3.12 -6.73 -16.91
N PHE A 125 -2.72 -6.30 -15.72
CA PHE A 125 -1.53 -5.47 -15.59
C PHE A 125 -0.33 -6.19 -16.21
N LEU A 126 0.51 -5.45 -16.91
CA LEU A 126 1.76 -5.95 -17.50
C LEU A 126 2.94 -5.78 -16.56
N LYS A 127 2.85 -4.78 -15.68
CA LYS A 127 3.95 -4.45 -14.76
C LYS A 127 3.42 -3.78 -13.50
N LEU A 128 4.00 -4.14 -12.37
CA LEU A 128 3.78 -3.50 -11.08
C LEU A 128 5.08 -2.86 -10.59
N LEU A 129 4.94 -1.73 -9.90
CA LEU A 129 6.05 -0.93 -9.39
C LEU A 129 5.95 -0.78 -7.87
N ILE A 130 7.10 -0.71 -7.21
CA ILE A 130 7.23 -0.26 -5.81
C ILE A 130 8.31 0.80 -5.79
N ARG A 131 8.04 1.94 -5.14
CA ARG A 131 9.02 2.99 -4.91
C ARG A 131 9.28 3.12 -3.43
N THR A 132 10.53 3.19 -3.04
CA THR A 132 10.88 3.35 -1.62
C THR A 132 12.22 4.03 -1.43
N HIS A 133 12.40 4.69 -0.29
CA HIS A 133 13.68 5.28 0.09
C HIS A 133 14.72 4.18 0.40
N GLU A 134 15.97 4.45 0.11
CA GLU A 134 17.07 3.49 0.31
C GLU A 134 17.19 3.02 1.76
N SER A 135 16.95 3.88 2.74
CA SER A 135 16.98 3.53 4.16
C SER A 135 15.83 2.64 4.62
N ASN A 136 14.75 2.50 3.82
CA ASN A 136 13.63 1.64 4.17
C ASN A 136 13.94 0.16 3.86
N SER A 137 14.79 -0.44 4.69
CA SER A 137 15.22 -1.83 4.52
C SER A 137 14.05 -2.82 4.51
N ALA A 138 13.00 -2.54 5.28
CA ALA A 138 11.81 -3.41 5.34
C ALA A 138 11.07 -3.46 4.00
N ALA A 139 10.81 -2.31 3.37
CA ALA A 139 10.17 -2.26 2.06
C ALA A 139 11.04 -2.85 0.96
N ARG A 140 12.34 -2.60 0.99
CA ARG A 140 13.30 -3.20 0.05
C ARG A 140 13.32 -4.72 0.12
N THR A 141 13.37 -5.25 1.35
CA THR A 141 13.32 -6.70 1.60
C THR A 141 11.99 -7.29 1.12
N LEU A 142 10.87 -6.63 1.43
CA LEU A 142 9.55 -7.08 1.00
C LEU A 142 9.44 -7.11 -0.53
N ALA A 143 9.87 -6.05 -1.22
CA ALA A 143 9.87 -5.98 -2.68
C ALA A 143 10.67 -7.14 -3.29
N THR A 144 11.91 -7.34 -2.86
CA THR A 144 12.77 -8.44 -3.34
C THR A 144 12.15 -9.82 -3.08
N GLN A 145 11.57 -10.04 -1.89
CA GLN A 145 10.92 -11.31 -1.54
C GLN A 145 9.63 -11.58 -2.32
N CYS A 146 9.01 -10.54 -2.89
CA CYS A 146 7.84 -10.65 -3.76
C CYS A 146 8.21 -10.68 -5.25
N GLY A 147 9.51 -10.79 -5.58
CA GLY A 147 9.99 -10.97 -6.95
C GLY A 147 10.30 -9.68 -7.71
N PHE A 148 10.21 -8.51 -7.06
CA PHE A 148 10.57 -7.25 -7.69
C PHE A 148 12.09 -7.11 -7.82
N GLY A 149 12.54 -6.67 -9.00
CA GLY A 149 13.93 -6.28 -9.27
C GLY A 149 14.12 -4.76 -9.20
N ILE A 150 15.32 -4.28 -8.86
CA ILE A 150 15.66 -2.86 -8.93
C ILE A 150 15.76 -2.45 -10.40
N GLU A 151 15.06 -1.39 -10.78
CA GLU A 151 15.07 -0.84 -12.15
C GLU A 151 15.66 0.56 -12.21
N GLY A 152 15.76 1.25 -11.09
CA GLY A 152 16.32 2.60 -11.09
C GLY A 152 16.53 3.18 -9.70
N HIS A 153 17.34 4.23 -9.68
CA HIS A 153 17.56 5.12 -8.54
C HIS A 153 17.32 6.55 -9.03
N ILE A 154 16.26 7.16 -8.54
CA ILE A 154 15.84 8.50 -8.97
C ILE A 154 16.14 9.50 -7.85
N ARG A 155 16.94 10.51 -8.18
CA ARG A 155 17.34 11.53 -7.21
C ARG A 155 16.24 12.54 -6.98
N ARG A 156 16.01 12.92 -5.69
CA ARG A 156 15.07 13.95 -5.24
C ARG A 156 13.63 13.72 -5.72
N ASP A 157 13.20 12.47 -5.74
CA ASP A 157 11.92 12.06 -6.31
C ASP A 157 10.75 12.07 -5.29
N TYR A 158 11.05 12.26 -4.02
CA TYR A 158 10.03 12.31 -2.98
C TYR A 158 10.31 13.42 -1.96
N ARG A 159 9.22 14.09 -1.55
CA ARG A 159 9.29 15.09 -0.48
C ARG A 159 8.69 14.52 0.80
N THR A 160 9.50 14.42 1.84
CA THR A 160 9.06 13.99 3.17
C THR A 160 8.13 15.01 3.81
N THR A 161 7.45 14.65 4.89
CA THR A 161 6.63 15.57 5.69
C THR A 161 7.43 16.72 6.28
N LYS A 162 8.74 16.53 6.48
CA LYS A 162 9.69 17.56 6.94
C LYS A 162 10.18 18.49 5.82
N GLY A 163 9.71 18.26 4.58
CA GLY A 163 10.07 19.07 3.42
C GLY A 163 11.37 18.66 2.73
N GLU A 164 12.05 17.64 3.22
CA GLU A 164 13.29 17.11 2.63
C GLU A 164 13.01 16.41 1.30
N LEU A 165 13.88 16.62 0.31
CA LEU A 165 13.86 15.89 -0.93
C LEU A 165 14.80 14.69 -0.82
N VAL A 166 14.23 13.49 -0.97
CA VAL A 166 14.97 12.24 -0.86
C VAL A 166 14.93 11.44 -2.16
N ASP A 167 15.92 10.60 -2.33
CA ASP A 167 16.04 9.73 -3.49
C ASP A 167 15.16 8.49 -3.31
N LEU A 168 14.62 7.97 -4.40
CA LEU A 168 13.85 6.74 -4.37
C LEU A 168 14.51 5.65 -5.22
N LEU A 169 14.46 4.43 -4.71
CA LEU A 169 14.69 3.21 -5.47
C LEU A 169 13.39 2.76 -6.10
N TYR A 170 13.45 2.48 -7.39
CA TYR A 170 12.34 1.96 -8.18
C TYR A 170 12.52 0.46 -8.36
N TYR A 171 11.53 -0.30 -7.96
CA TYR A 171 11.45 -1.74 -8.12
C TYR A 171 10.34 -2.07 -9.11
N GLY A 172 10.58 -2.98 -10.04
CA GLY A 172 9.60 -3.44 -11.00
C GLY A 172 9.41 -4.95 -10.98
N LEU A 173 8.18 -5.38 -11.24
CA LEU A 173 7.79 -6.77 -11.44
C LEU A 173 6.95 -6.84 -12.71
N SER A 174 7.44 -7.47 -13.75
CA SER A 174 6.68 -7.74 -14.97
C SER A 174 5.90 -9.04 -14.85
N ARG A 175 4.72 -9.08 -15.48
CA ARG A 175 3.96 -10.32 -15.67
C ARG A 175 4.76 -11.25 -16.59
N ASN A 176 4.94 -12.49 -16.21
CA ASN A 176 5.53 -13.53 -17.03
C ASN A 176 4.55 -14.05 -18.09
#